data_931459c9d8562fb36d8984c9cee0ed68
#
_entry.id   931459c9d8562fb36d8984c9cee0ed68
#
_cell.length_a   1.000
_cell.length_b   1.000
_cell.length_c   1.000
_cell.angle_alpha   90.00
_cell.angle_beta   90.00
_cell.angle_gamma   90.00
#
_symmetry.space_group_name_H-M   'P 1'
#
loop_
_entity.id
_entity.type
_entity.pdbx_description
1 polymer ?
#
loop_
_entity_poly.entity_id
_entity_poly.type
_entity_poly.pdbx_seq_one_letter_code
_entity_poly.pdbx_strand_id
1 'polypeptide(L)'
;MPVDSTSTYVDALSEGWTMIDDLQSEKLMKDAGTDYVAQLTGQSDDEYRAYIRRGSLFGAFVRTVRGLTGAIMRKPPQVNAPVKVEELFGDFTLDGKDFNEVVRKVVTENVKKGYYGILVDSPPEGGTPKLAMYAANAILQPTVKRIGNEIKLIGLTLQENIDVPREDDPYETEEIEQVRELKIDEDGFYEQILHVNDGSGWVAGEPIYPTIMGKRLTEIPFVFFGASENSTAPKEGPLLDLGYLNVKHFIITVDYFHALHFCGLPTPFAAGFKLKDGESLHIGSATAWVSEDPQAKCGMLQLGADGIGAIEAALDKLEKQMSVVGSRMLDQARAGVETAEGLLIKQTSDFAILSSIASCTEAGMHDVLVWLARWVGASESEISKIKVMLNKDFSTSEIDPQVLTALFVALQSGTISVDSFLYFLKQKEVLPNHRTIEEEKSLILSGENTELVEKMFGSVVAEDVTDNRLKSASSVNTNGQET
;
A
#
# COMPACT_ATOMS: atom_id res chain seq x y z
N MET A 1 13.83 -29.52 -4.84
CA MET A 1 13.36 -28.40 -5.69
C MET A 1 14.45 -27.35 -5.64
N PRO A 2 14.65 -26.52 -6.67
CA PRO A 2 15.52 -25.38 -6.57
C PRO A 2 15.06 -24.44 -5.45
N VAL A 3 15.98 -23.69 -4.82
CA VAL A 3 15.67 -22.82 -3.66
C VAL A 3 14.74 -21.65 -4.01
N ASP A 4 14.70 -21.26 -5.28
CA ASP A 4 13.85 -20.25 -5.88
C ASP A 4 12.46 -20.76 -6.32
N SER A 5 12.11 -22.00 -5.99
CA SER A 5 10.80 -22.55 -6.31
C SER A 5 9.71 -21.84 -5.55
N THR A 6 8.60 -21.57 -6.23
CA THR A 6 7.42 -20.93 -5.67
C THR A 6 6.34 -21.95 -5.25
N SER A 7 5.50 -21.57 -4.30
CA SER A 7 4.34 -22.39 -3.95
C SER A 7 3.24 -22.25 -5.00
N THR A 8 2.40 -23.28 -5.15
CA THR A 8 1.22 -23.23 -6.06
C THR A 8 0.29 -22.04 -5.81
N TYR A 9 0.20 -21.56 -4.58
CA TYR A 9 -0.61 -20.40 -4.24
C TYR A 9 0.04 -19.09 -4.72
N VAL A 10 1.38 -19.00 -4.63
CA VAL A 10 2.14 -17.86 -5.13
C VAL A 10 2.12 -17.85 -6.65
N ASP A 11 2.34 -18.99 -7.29
CA ASP A 11 2.27 -19.13 -8.76
C ASP A 11 0.92 -18.66 -9.32
N ALA A 12 -0.17 -19.04 -8.66
CA ALA A 12 -1.51 -18.68 -9.11
C ALA A 12 -1.79 -17.16 -9.10
N LEU A 13 -1.06 -16.38 -8.29
CA LEU A 13 -1.27 -14.94 -8.14
C LEU A 13 -0.13 -14.08 -8.71
N SER A 14 1.02 -14.68 -9.03
CA SER A 14 2.24 -13.97 -9.45
C SER A 14 2.03 -13.12 -10.71
N GLU A 15 1.30 -13.62 -11.70
CA GLU A 15 0.95 -12.87 -12.92
C GLU A 15 0.14 -11.60 -12.59
N GLY A 16 -0.85 -11.72 -11.70
CA GLY A 16 -1.64 -10.59 -11.23
C GLY A 16 -0.81 -9.57 -10.45
N TRP A 17 0.14 -10.03 -9.64
CA TRP A 17 1.04 -9.14 -8.89
C TRP A 17 2.02 -8.40 -9.82
N THR A 18 2.56 -9.07 -10.82
CA THR A 18 3.42 -8.46 -11.86
C THR A 18 2.65 -7.39 -12.63
N MET A 19 1.43 -7.71 -13.07
CA MET A 19 0.53 -6.74 -13.71
C MET A 19 0.30 -5.50 -12.82
N ILE A 20 0.09 -5.70 -11.51
CA ILE A 20 -0.09 -4.59 -10.56
C ILE A 20 1.18 -3.74 -10.44
N ASP A 21 2.37 -4.34 -10.50
CA ASP A 21 3.62 -3.59 -10.48
C ASP A 21 3.79 -2.76 -11.76
N ASP A 22 3.49 -3.32 -12.92
CA ASP A 22 3.57 -2.62 -14.21
C ASP A 22 2.60 -1.43 -14.28
N LEU A 23 1.42 -1.54 -13.64
CA LEU A 23 0.45 -0.45 -13.55
C LEU A 23 0.90 0.74 -12.68
N GLN A 24 2.04 0.65 -11.96
CA GLN A 24 2.53 1.76 -11.14
C GLN A 24 2.98 2.96 -11.98
N SER A 25 3.40 2.75 -13.22
CA SER A 25 3.77 3.84 -14.12
C SER A 25 3.53 3.51 -15.59
N GLU A 26 3.32 4.56 -16.40
CA GLU A 26 3.20 4.41 -17.85
C GLU A 26 4.48 3.82 -18.48
N LYS A 27 5.65 4.10 -17.89
CA LYS A 27 6.92 3.56 -18.37
C LYS A 27 6.96 2.04 -18.20
N LEU A 28 6.65 1.51 -17.03
CA LEU A 28 6.63 0.07 -16.76
C LEU A 28 5.65 -0.67 -17.69
N MET A 29 4.42 -0.14 -17.85
CA MET A 29 3.45 -0.70 -18.80
C MET A 29 3.92 -0.73 -20.25
N LYS A 30 4.69 0.27 -20.67
CA LYS A 30 5.26 0.30 -22.04
C LYS A 30 6.46 -0.62 -22.17
N ASP A 31 7.27 -0.73 -21.13
CA ASP A 31 8.45 -1.60 -21.10
C ASP A 31 8.05 -3.09 -21.09
N ALA A 32 6.94 -3.45 -20.44
CA ALA A 32 6.35 -4.80 -20.45
C ALA A 32 5.90 -5.26 -21.87
N GLY A 33 5.61 -4.32 -22.74
CA GLY A 33 5.49 -4.54 -24.17
C GLY A 33 4.53 -5.65 -24.58
N THR A 34 5.06 -6.74 -25.12
CA THR A 34 4.28 -7.86 -25.68
C THR A 34 3.49 -8.66 -24.65
N ASP A 35 3.77 -8.49 -23.37
CA ASP A 35 3.02 -9.15 -22.29
C ASP A 35 1.56 -8.67 -22.25
N TYR A 36 1.32 -7.43 -22.70
CA TYR A 36 -0.03 -6.85 -22.74
C TYR A 36 -0.50 -6.51 -24.14
N VAL A 37 0.38 -6.01 -25.01
CA VAL A 37 0.03 -5.53 -26.34
C VAL A 37 0.74 -6.35 -27.39
N ALA A 38 0.01 -7.24 -28.06
CA ALA A 38 0.58 -8.09 -29.10
C ALA A 38 1.09 -7.26 -30.29
N GLN A 39 2.26 -7.65 -30.82
CA GLN A 39 2.77 -7.11 -32.07
C GLN A 39 1.87 -7.49 -33.24
N LEU A 40 1.53 -6.54 -34.10
CA LEU A 40 0.67 -6.77 -35.23
C LEU A 40 1.42 -7.56 -36.32
N THR A 41 0.69 -8.42 -37.06
CA THR A 41 1.28 -9.23 -38.12
C THR A 41 1.94 -8.36 -39.18
N GLY A 42 3.23 -8.59 -39.44
CA GLY A 42 4.02 -7.84 -40.43
C GLY A 42 4.58 -6.50 -39.93
N GLN A 43 4.37 -6.16 -38.66
CA GLN A 43 4.94 -4.98 -38.02
C GLN A 43 6.40 -5.25 -37.65
N SER A 44 7.30 -4.34 -37.99
CA SER A 44 8.69 -4.39 -37.52
C SER A 44 8.82 -3.97 -36.05
N ASP A 45 9.95 -4.30 -35.42
CA ASP A 45 10.21 -3.92 -34.02
C ASP A 45 10.22 -2.41 -33.82
N ASP A 46 10.70 -1.62 -34.79
CA ASP A 46 10.66 -0.15 -34.69
C ASP A 46 9.25 0.39 -34.80
N GLU A 47 8.43 -0.18 -35.69
CA GLU A 47 7.01 0.18 -35.80
C GLU A 47 6.25 -0.22 -34.54
N TYR A 48 6.54 -1.39 -33.96
CA TYR A 48 5.96 -1.84 -32.69
C TYR A 48 6.33 -0.90 -31.54
N ARG A 49 7.60 -0.52 -31.41
CA ARG A 49 8.02 0.48 -30.43
C ARG A 49 7.31 1.82 -30.59
N ALA A 50 7.14 2.27 -31.85
CA ALA A 50 6.38 3.48 -32.14
C ALA A 50 4.88 3.34 -31.83
N TYR A 51 4.31 2.16 -32.04
CA TYR A 51 2.92 1.80 -31.75
C TYR A 51 2.65 1.88 -30.24
N ILE A 52 3.42 1.17 -29.41
CA ILE A 52 3.28 1.18 -27.96
C ILE A 52 3.49 2.58 -27.35
N ARG A 53 4.47 3.35 -27.86
CA ARG A 53 4.75 4.71 -27.37
C ARG A 53 3.55 5.64 -27.48
N ARG A 54 2.64 5.42 -28.44
CA ARG A 54 1.42 6.23 -28.59
C ARG A 54 0.39 5.98 -27.50
N GLY A 55 0.37 4.80 -26.89
CA GLY A 55 -0.54 4.49 -25.81
C GLY A 55 -0.40 5.41 -24.61
N SER A 56 -1.46 5.58 -23.85
CA SER A 56 -1.49 6.35 -22.63
C SER A 56 -2.12 5.55 -21.49
N LEU A 57 -1.44 5.51 -20.35
CA LEU A 57 -1.97 4.84 -19.16
C LEU A 57 -2.89 5.78 -18.38
N PHE A 58 -4.16 5.42 -18.29
CA PHE A 58 -5.10 6.08 -17.39
C PHE A 58 -4.84 5.65 -15.95
N GLY A 59 -4.26 6.52 -15.13
CA GLY A 59 -3.79 6.19 -13.78
C GLY A 59 -4.90 5.93 -12.75
N ALA A 60 -5.97 5.21 -13.10
CA ALA A 60 -7.09 4.91 -12.20
C ALA A 60 -6.64 4.03 -11.03
N PHE A 61 -5.90 2.97 -11.32
CA PHE A 61 -5.38 2.03 -10.31
C PHE A 61 -4.55 2.76 -9.23
N VAL A 62 -3.51 3.48 -9.66
CA VAL A 62 -2.59 4.18 -8.73
C VAL A 62 -3.30 5.24 -7.90
N ARG A 63 -4.27 5.98 -8.50
CA ARG A 63 -5.07 6.98 -7.77
C ARG A 63 -5.94 6.33 -6.71
N THR A 64 -6.56 5.20 -7.03
CA THR A 64 -7.39 4.44 -6.09
C THR A 64 -6.55 3.92 -4.93
N VAL A 65 -5.38 3.30 -5.21
CA VAL A 65 -4.45 2.85 -4.17
C VAL A 65 -4.06 3.99 -3.24
N ARG A 66 -3.68 5.15 -3.80
CA ARG A 66 -3.30 6.33 -3.00
C ARG A 66 -4.46 6.85 -2.14
N GLY A 67 -5.67 6.86 -2.70
CA GLY A 67 -6.87 7.29 -1.99
C GLY A 67 -7.20 6.38 -0.81
N LEU A 68 -7.21 5.06 -1.03
CA LEU A 68 -7.51 4.06 0.02
C LEU A 68 -6.44 4.05 1.12
N THR A 69 -5.15 4.07 0.72
CA THR A 69 -4.04 4.22 1.67
C THR A 69 -4.18 5.51 2.48
N GLY A 70 -4.51 6.63 1.80
CA GLY A 70 -4.73 7.93 2.44
C GLY A 70 -5.89 7.91 3.43
N ALA A 71 -6.97 7.19 3.15
CA ALA A 71 -8.11 7.05 4.05
C ALA A 71 -7.73 6.32 5.35
N ILE A 72 -7.00 5.19 5.26
CA ILE A 72 -6.53 4.45 6.43
C ILE A 72 -5.50 5.27 7.22
N MET A 73 -4.56 5.93 6.52
CA MET A 73 -3.48 6.71 7.12
C MET A 73 -3.85 8.19 7.37
N ARG A 74 -5.15 8.53 7.32
CA ARG A 74 -5.64 9.91 7.57
C ARG A 74 -5.27 10.38 8.97
N LYS A 75 -5.37 9.49 9.95
CA LYS A 75 -4.85 9.69 11.30
C LYS A 75 -3.57 8.88 11.46
N PRO A 76 -2.53 9.44 12.10
CA PRO A 76 -1.33 8.66 12.39
C PRO A 76 -1.67 7.45 13.25
N PRO A 77 -0.99 6.31 13.07
CA PRO A 77 -1.14 5.15 13.92
C PRO A 77 -0.93 5.50 15.39
N GLN A 78 -1.80 5.01 16.25
CA GLN A 78 -1.61 5.12 17.69
C GLN A 78 -0.97 3.84 18.19
N VAL A 79 0.15 3.99 18.90
CA VAL A 79 0.95 2.85 19.39
C VAL A 79 1.20 3.03 20.88
N ASN A 80 1.09 1.93 21.60
CA ASN A 80 1.60 1.78 22.96
C ASN A 80 2.60 0.62 22.92
N ALA A 81 3.87 0.92 23.19
CA ALA A 81 4.94 -0.06 23.21
C ALA A 81 5.91 0.20 24.36
N PRO A 82 6.75 -0.77 24.75
CA PRO A 82 7.83 -0.52 25.70
C PRO A 82 8.77 0.59 25.20
N VAL A 83 9.26 1.43 26.12
CA VAL A 83 10.14 2.59 25.80
C VAL A 83 11.32 2.19 24.90
N LYS A 84 11.95 1.04 25.18
CA LYS A 84 13.06 0.52 24.34
C LYS A 84 12.67 0.22 22.90
N VAL A 85 11.40 -0.11 22.64
CA VAL A 85 10.87 -0.33 21.29
C VAL A 85 10.52 1.00 20.64
N GLU A 86 9.98 1.96 21.41
CA GLU A 86 9.67 3.31 20.92
C GLU A 86 10.93 4.08 20.48
N GLU A 87 12.07 3.84 21.15
CA GLU A 87 13.37 4.39 20.76
C GLU A 87 13.80 3.96 19.34
N LEU A 88 13.29 2.84 18.83
CA LEU A 88 13.58 2.34 17.47
C LEU A 88 12.71 2.98 16.39
N PHE A 89 11.60 3.66 16.75
CA PHE A 89 10.61 4.13 15.78
C PHE A 89 11.14 5.12 14.75
N GLY A 90 12.20 5.85 15.05
CA GLY A 90 12.84 6.79 14.13
C GLY A 90 13.75 6.15 13.07
N ASP A 91 14.16 4.89 13.29
CA ASP A 91 15.09 4.15 12.41
C ASP A 91 14.74 2.65 12.46
N PHE A 92 13.62 2.30 11.79
CA PHE A 92 12.97 1.01 11.94
C PHE A 92 13.48 -0.05 10.95
N THR A 93 13.96 0.40 9.79
CA THR A 93 14.43 -0.46 8.70
C THR A 93 15.91 -0.24 8.39
N LEU A 94 16.51 -1.13 7.59
CA LEU A 94 17.90 -0.98 7.15
C LEU A 94 18.13 0.28 6.29
N ASP A 95 17.10 0.75 5.58
CA ASP A 95 17.12 1.94 4.75
C ASP A 95 16.63 3.21 5.49
N GLY A 96 16.52 3.17 6.83
CA GLY A 96 16.27 4.32 7.69
C GLY A 96 14.81 4.82 7.70
N LYS A 97 13.83 4.00 7.31
CA LYS A 97 12.41 4.38 7.39
C LYS A 97 11.92 4.38 8.83
N ASP A 98 11.05 5.34 9.13
CA ASP A 98 10.38 5.43 10.42
C ASP A 98 9.18 4.46 10.52
N PHE A 99 8.60 4.36 11.72
CA PHE A 99 7.45 3.51 11.99
C PHE A 99 6.24 3.84 11.10
N ASN A 100 5.93 5.13 10.89
CA ASN A 100 4.77 5.56 10.11
C ASN A 100 4.96 5.23 8.62
N GLU A 101 6.17 5.34 8.11
CA GLU A 101 6.54 4.98 6.74
C GLU A 101 6.39 3.48 6.51
N VAL A 102 6.83 2.65 7.48
CA VAL A 102 6.64 1.19 7.43
C VAL A 102 5.17 0.82 7.43
N VAL A 103 4.36 1.37 8.36
CA VAL A 103 2.91 1.11 8.41
C VAL A 103 2.25 1.54 7.10
N ARG A 104 2.60 2.72 6.56
CA ARG A 104 2.09 3.19 5.28
C ARG A 104 2.45 2.24 4.13
N LYS A 105 3.67 1.71 4.11
CA LYS A 105 4.11 0.74 3.10
C LYS A 105 3.30 -0.54 3.19
N VAL A 106 3.12 -1.10 4.40
CA VAL A 106 2.30 -2.30 4.63
C VAL A 106 0.86 -2.09 4.15
N VAL A 107 0.22 -0.98 4.56
CA VAL A 107 -1.13 -0.64 4.11
C VAL A 107 -1.19 -0.55 2.58
N THR A 108 -0.21 0.13 1.95
CA THR A 108 -0.17 0.30 0.50
C THR A 108 -0.08 -1.05 -0.22
N GLU A 109 0.80 -1.95 0.24
CA GLU A 109 0.97 -3.26 -0.39
C GLU A 109 -0.25 -4.18 -0.16
N ASN A 110 -0.87 -4.12 1.01
CA ASN A 110 -2.12 -4.83 1.29
C ASN A 110 -3.27 -4.34 0.40
N VAL A 111 -3.37 -3.03 0.15
CA VAL A 111 -4.35 -2.44 -0.78
C VAL A 111 -4.07 -2.89 -2.21
N LYS A 112 -2.80 -2.95 -2.63
CA LYS A 112 -2.38 -3.31 -3.99
C LYS A 112 -2.54 -4.80 -4.27
N LYS A 113 -1.80 -5.61 -3.52
CA LYS A 113 -1.60 -7.05 -3.78
C LYS A 113 -2.28 -7.96 -2.79
N GLY A 114 -2.66 -7.43 -1.60
CA GLY A 114 -3.28 -8.23 -0.54
C GLY A 114 -2.34 -9.21 0.13
N TYR A 115 -1.02 -9.08 -0.05
CA TYR A 115 0.00 -9.93 0.55
C TYR A 115 1.32 -9.18 0.69
N TYR A 116 1.93 -9.28 1.88
CA TYR A 116 3.18 -8.62 2.23
C TYR A 116 3.84 -9.32 3.42
N GLY A 117 5.14 -9.13 3.63
CA GLY A 117 5.84 -9.76 4.74
C GLY A 117 6.90 -8.86 5.36
N ILE A 118 7.15 -9.08 6.66
CA ILE A 118 8.22 -8.42 7.41
C ILE A 118 9.00 -9.47 8.18
N LEU A 119 10.31 -9.52 7.98
CA LEU A 119 11.26 -10.25 8.79
C LEU A 119 11.83 -9.29 9.84
N VAL A 120 11.76 -9.67 11.11
CA VAL A 120 12.43 -8.96 12.19
C VAL A 120 13.79 -9.62 12.41
N ASP A 121 14.86 -8.91 12.06
CA ASP A 121 16.20 -9.47 12.10
C ASP A 121 17.18 -8.53 12.83
N SER A 122 18.32 -9.05 13.20
CA SER A 122 19.41 -8.28 13.79
C SER A 122 20.64 -8.42 12.90
N PRO A 123 21.42 -7.35 12.72
CA PRO A 123 22.69 -7.45 12.00
C PRO A 123 23.57 -8.56 12.56
N PRO A 124 24.30 -9.33 11.72
CA PRO A 124 25.15 -10.45 12.16
C PRO A 124 26.22 -10.02 13.18
N GLU A 125 26.67 -8.78 13.09
CA GLU A 125 27.68 -8.20 13.99
C GLU A 125 27.10 -7.78 15.36
N GLY A 126 25.82 -8.02 15.58
CA GLY A 126 25.07 -7.53 16.72
C GLY A 126 24.61 -6.08 16.52
N GLY A 127 23.63 -5.65 17.28
CA GLY A 127 23.08 -4.28 17.19
C GLY A 127 21.57 -4.27 17.45
N THR A 128 20.95 -3.14 17.11
CA THR A 128 19.51 -3.00 17.21
C THR A 128 18.80 -3.80 16.12
N PRO A 129 17.72 -4.51 16.45
CA PRO A 129 16.93 -5.23 15.45
C PRO A 129 16.34 -4.28 14.42
N LYS A 130 16.28 -4.71 13.17
CA LYS A 130 15.75 -3.97 12.02
C LYS A 130 14.69 -4.79 11.30
N LEU A 131 13.87 -4.12 10.54
CA LEU A 131 12.85 -4.75 9.71
C LEU A 131 13.34 -4.89 8.26
N ALA A 132 13.29 -6.11 7.75
CA ALA A 132 13.42 -6.39 6.33
C ALA A 132 12.02 -6.61 5.75
N MET A 133 11.69 -5.88 4.69
CA MET A 133 10.35 -5.82 4.12
C MET A 133 10.29 -6.54 2.78
N TYR A 134 9.32 -7.46 2.61
CA TYR A 134 9.19 -8.29 1.43
C TYR A 134 7.84 -8.08 0.74
N ALA A 135 7.90 -7.68 -0.53
CA ALA A 135 6.73 -7.62 -1.39
C ALA A 135 6.19 -9.03 -1.70
N ALA A 136 4.96 -9.11 -2.15
CA ALA A 136 4.29 -10.38 -2.44
C ALA A 136 5.12 -11.31 -3.35
N ASN A 137 5.68 -10.78 -4.42
CA ASN A 137 6.50 -11.54 -5.40
C ASN A 137 7.82 -12.06 -4.82
N ALA A 138 8.30 -11.46 -3.71
CA ALA A 138 9.55 -11.86 -3.06
C ALA A 138 9.34 -12.98 -2.02
N ILE A 139 8.10 -13.33 -1.69
CA ILE A 139 7.76 -14.40 -0.74
C ILE A 139 7.47 -15.66 -1.56
N LEU A 140 8.46 -16.55 -1.68
CA LEU A 140 8.38 -17.67 -2.65
C LEU A 140 7.66 -18.90 -2.08
N GLN A 141 8.18 -19.47 -1.00
CA GLN A 141 7.73 -20.79 -0.52
C GLN A 141 7.57 -20.80 1.01
N PRO A 142 6.40 -20.43 1.55
CA PRO A 142 6.10 -20.66 2.96
C PRO A 142 5.78 -22.15 3.20
N THR A 143 6.41 -22.74 4.19
CA THR A 143 6.20 -24.14 4.61
C THR A 143 5.71 -24.15 6.04
N VAL A 144 4.55 -24.73 6.25
CA VAL A 144 3.92 -24.83 7.58
C VAL A 144 3.76 -26.28 8.03
N LYS A 145 3.81 -26.50 9.33
CA LYS A 145 3.58 -27.81 9.95
C LYS A 145 2.66 -27.65 11.17
N ARG A 146 1.73 -28.57 11.31
CA ARG A 146 0.91 -28.64 12.53
C ARG A 146 1.72 -29.31 13.64
N ILE A 147 1.96 -28.56 14.72
CA ILE A 147 2.64 -29.05 15.93
C ILE A 147 1.64 -28.91 17.09
N GLY A 148 1.10 -30.03 17.55
CA GLY A 148 -0.01 -30.01 18.51
C GLY A 148 -1.28 -29.40 17.91
N ASN A 149 -1.79 -28.35 18.56
CA ASN A 149 -2.98 -27.61 18.10
C ASN A 149 -2.65 -26.38 17.24
N GLU A 150 -1.38 -26.04 17.06
CA GLU A 150 -0.93 -24.84 16.36
C GLU A 150 -0.35 -25.18 14.99
N ILE A 151 -0.55 -24.29 14.02
CA ILE A 151 0.15 -24.32 12.73
C ILE A 151 1.35 -23.39 12.86
N LYS A 152 2.56 -23.94 12.72
CA LYS A 152 3.82 -23.18 12.82
C LYS A 152 4.50 -23.10 11.47
N LEU A 153 5.08 -21.93 11.18
CA LEU A 153 5.97 -21.73 10.06
C LEU A 153 7.30 -22.46 10.37
N ILE A 154 7.68 -23.40 9.51
CA ILE A 154 8.89 -24.20 9.68
C ILE A 154 9.91 -23.93 8.56
N GLY A 155 9.52 -23.25 7.50
CA GLY A 155 10.39 -22.89 6.39
C GLY A 155 9.78 -21.73 5.58
N LEU A 156 10.65 -20.91 5.01
CA LEU A 156 10.26 -19.81 4.13
C LEU A 156 11.44 -19.45 3.24
N THR A 157 11.22 -19.32 1.93
CA THR A 157 12.22 -18.77 1.00
C THR A 157 11.80 -17.39 0.52
N LEU A 158 12.75 -16.47 0.52
CA LEU A 158 12.56 -15.07 0.21
C LEU A 158 13.55 -14.66 -0.89
N GLN A 159 13.06 -14.10 -1.99
CA GLN A 159 13.90 -13.55 -3.03
C GLN A 159 14.40 -12.17 -2.64
N GLU A 160 15.68 -11.92 -2.82
CA GLU A 160 16.33 -10.64 -2.57
C GLU A 160 17.20 -10.29 -3.76
N ASN A 161 17.09 -9.04 -4.22
CA ASN A 161 18.01 -8.49 -5.21
C ASN A 161 18.83 -7.42 -4.49
N ILE A 162 20.14 -7.57 -4.49
CA ILE A 162 21.05 -6.64 -3.84
C ILE A 162 21.95 -5.97 -4.87
N ASP A 163 22.02 -4.65 -4.79
CA ASP A 163 22.95 -3.86 -5.58
C ASP A 163 24.31 -3.86 -4.89
N VAL A 164 25.33 -4.41 -5.53
CA VAL A 164 26.71 -4.36 -5.06
C VAL A 164 27.54 -3.50 -6.00
N PRO A 165 28.49 -2.68 -5.48
CA PRO A 165 29.43 -1.97 -6.34
C PRO A 165 30.24 -2.97 -7.18
N ARG A 166 30.43 -2.68 -8.45
CA ARG A 166 31.28 -3.51 -9.33
C ARG A 166 32.75 -3.40 -8.89
N GLU A 167 33.48 -4.47 -9.04
CA GLU A 167 34.90 -4.50 -8.67
C GLU A 167 35.76 -3.58 -9.56
N ASP A 168 35.36 -3.41 -10.86
CA ASP A 168 36.08 -2.61 -11.85
C ASP A 168 35.67 -1.14 -11.89
N ASP A 169 34.45 -0.79 -11.43
CA ASP A 169 33.98 0.59 -11.34
C ASP A 169 33.09 0.81 -10.10
N PRO A 170 33.59 1.53 -9.07
CA PRO A 170 32.82 1.77 -7.84
C PRO A 170 31.61 2.69 -8.02
N TYR A 171 31.44 3.33 -9.18
CA TYR A 171 30.27 4.15 -9.52
C TYR A 171 29.17 3.35 -10.26
N GLU A 172 29.48 2.14 -10.70
CA GLU A 172 28.49 1.21 -11.25
C GLU A 172 28.12 0.14 -10.21
N THR A 173 26.86 -0.22 -10.17
CA THR A 173 26.35 -1.32 -9.34
C THR A 173 25.96 -2.48 -10.23
N GLU A 174 26.17 -3.69 -9.72
CA GLU A 174 25.67 -4.93 -10.29
C GLU A 174 24.60 -5.50 -9.37
N GLU A 175 23.45 -5.87 -9.95
CA GLU A 175 22.38 -6.53 -9.21
C GLU A 175 22.70 -8.02 -9.09
N ILE A 176 22.79 -8.48 -7.83
CA ILE A 176 23.00 -9.89 -7.50
C ILE A 176 21.68 -10.47 -6.99
N GLU A 177 21.22 -11.54 -7.67
CA GLU A 177 20.09 -12.32 -7.20
C GLU A 177 20.52 -13.22 -6.04
N GLN A 178 19.79 -13.11 -4.94
CA GLN A 178 19.98 -13.99 -3.79
C GLN A 178 18.63 -14.50 -3.26
N VAL A 179 18.62 -15.69 -2.68
CA VAL A 179 17.47 -16.25 -1.98
C VAL A 179 17.87 -16.47 -0.53
N ARG A 180 17.10 -15.92 0.39
CA ARG A 180 17.22 -16.15 1.83
C ARG A 180 16.29 -17.30 2.21
N GLU A 181 16.85 -18.41 2.62
CA GLU A 181 16.14 -19.54 3.19
C GLU A 181 16.08 -19.39 4.71
N LEU A 182 14.87 -19.34 5.26
CA LEU A 182 14.59 -19.35 6.69
C LEU A 182 14.00 -20.71 7.03
N LYS A 183 14.57 -21.44 7.98
CA LYS A 183 14.03 -22.75 8.36
C LYS A 183 14.28 -23.08 9.83
N ILE A 184 13.49 -24.02 10.33
CA ILE A 184 13.73 -24.66 11.63
C ILE A 184 14.52 -25.93 11.36
N ASP A 185 15.71 -26.02 11.97
CA ASP A 185 16.59 -27.19 11.83
C ASP A 185 16.02 -28.45 12.51
N GLU A 186 16.75 -29.58 12.41
CA GLU A 186 16.34 -30.87 13.01
C GLU A 186 16.29 -30.83 14.55
N ASP A 187 17.08 -29.93 15.14
CA ASP A 187 17.13 -29.72 16.61
C ASP A 187 16.03 -28.76 17.09
N GLY A 188 15.24 -28.16 16.18
CA GLY A 188 14.14 -27.25 16.47
C GLY A 188 14.56 -25.80 16.62
N PHE A 189 15.71 -25.39 16.09
CA PHE A 189 16.21 -24.04 16.12
C PHE A 189 16.09 -23.36 14.77
N TYR A 190 15.87 -22.05 14.81
CA TYR A 190 15.83 -21.20 13.62
C TYR A 190 17.22 -20.96 13.06
N GLU A 191 17.36 -21.16 11.75
CA GLU A 191 18.55 -20.83 10.97
C GLU A 191 18.21 -20.09 9.69
N GLN A 192 19.14 -19.30 9.21
CA GLN A 192 19.09 -18.60 7.92
C GLN A 192 20.23 -19.08 7.03
N ILE A 193 19.95 -19.31 5.76
CA ILE A 193 20.95 -19.61 4.74
C ILE A 193 20.75 -18.66 3.57
N LEU A 194 21.81 -17.99 3.15
CA LEU A 194 21.81 -17.17 1.94
C LEU A 194 22.29 -17.99 0.77
N HIS A 195 21.49 -18.06 -0.27
CA HIS A 195 21.85 -18.69 -1.53
C HIS A 195 22.08 -17.58 -2.56
N VAL A 196 23.23 -17.56 -3.20
CA VAL A 196 23.60 -16.58 -4.22
C VAL A 196 23.65 -17.27 -5.58
N ASN A 197 23.09 -16.63 -6.60
CA ASN A 197 23.20 -17.12 -7.97
C ASN A 197 24.53 -16.65 -8.56
N ASP A 198 25.42 -17.60 -8.84
CA ASP A 198 26.75 -17.34 -9.46
C ASP A 198 26.74 -17.44 -10.98
N GLY A 199 25.55 -17.53 -11.60
CA GLY A 199 25.36 -17.72 -13.04
C GLY A 199 25.42 -19.18 -13.51
N SER A 200 25.92 -20.11 -12.66
CA SER A 200 25.87 -21.56 -12.90
C SER A 200 24.78 -22.26 -12.07
N GLY A 201 24.27 -21.59 -11.07
CA GLY A 201 23.22 -22.07 -10.18
C GLY A 201 23.26 -21.41 -8.80
N TRP A 202 22.46 -21.93 -7.90
CA TRP A 202 22.34 -21.45 -6.52
C TRP A 202 23.42 -22.08 -5.62
N VAL A 203 24.26 -21.24 -5.02
CA VAL A 203 25.31 -21.65 -4.08
C VAL A 203 24.89 -21.26 -2.66
N ALA A 204 24.76 -22.24 -1.77
CA ALA A 204 24.42 -22.02 -0.38
C ALA A 204 25.60 -21.46 0.40
N GLY A 205 25.38 -20.39 1.15
CA GLY A 205 26.31 -19.87 2.15
C GLY A 205 26.30 -20.67 3.45
N GLU A 206 27.10 -20.25 4.41
CA GLU A 206 27.13 -20.86 5.74
C GLU A 206 25.84 -20.52 6.52
N PRO A 207 25.30 -21.47 7.30
CA PRO A 207 24.12 -21.22 8.12
C PRO A 207 24.39 -20.16 9.20
N ILE A 208 23.46 -19.22 9.34
CA ILE A 208 23.47 -18.18 10.37
C ILE A 208 22.40 -18.53 11.41
N TYR A 209 22.76 -18.48 12.69
CA TYR A 209 21.88 -18.79 13.81
C TYR A 209 21.58 -17.52 14.62
N PRO A 210 20.51 -16.77 14.32
CA PRO A 210 20.16 -15.60 15.10
C PRO A 210 19.88 -15.94 16.56
N THR A 211 20.30 -15.06 17.47
CA THR A 211 20.10 -15.24 18.90
C THR A 211 19.49 -14.02 19.55
N ILE A 212 18.53 -14.24 20.44
CA ILE A 212 17.94 -13.21 21.31
C ILE A 212 18.51 -13.42 22.72
N MET A 213 19.19 -12.41 23.27
CA MET A 213 19.80 -12.49 24.60
C MET A 213 20.71 -13.73 24.78
N GLY A 214 21.43 -14.12 23.72
CA GLY A 214 22.32 -15.28 23.70
C GLY A 214 21.63 -16.65 23.60
N LYS A 215 20.31 -16.68 23.37
CA LYS A 215 19.55 -17.91 23.14
C LYS A 215 19.13 -18.02 21.68
N ARG A 216 19.30 -19.21 21.09
CA ARG A 216 18.79 -19.50 19.73
C ARG A 216 17.27 -19.39 19.70
N LEU A 217 16.73 -18.88 18.61
CA LEU A 217 15.29 -18.83 18.38
C LEU A 217 14.77 -20.23 18.00
N THR A 218 13.53 -20.51 18.36
CA THR A 218 12.78 -21.72 18.00
C THR A 218 11.63 -21.44 17.05
N GLU A 219 11.48 -20.20 16.61
CA GLU A 219 10.43 -19.74 15.71
C GLU A 219 11.05 -18.78 14.71
N ILE A 220 10.53 -18.76 13.47
CA ILE A 220 10.94 -17.83 12.42
C ILE A 220 10.31 -16.47 12.70
N PRO A 221 11.08 -15.38 12.88
CA PRO A 221 10.57 -14.07 13.22
C PRO A 221 10.01 -13.32 11.99
N PHE A 222 9.12 -13.96 11.24
CA PHE A 222 8.50 -13.42 10.04
C PHE A 222 7.01 -13.23 10.25
N VAL A 223 6.50 -12.05 9.87
CA VAL A 223 5.09 -11.69 10.00
C VAL A 223 4.49 -11.47 8.62
N PHE A 224 3.43 -12.21 8.32
CA PHE A 224 2.65 -12.06 7.09
C PHE A 224 1.56 -11.01 7.28
N PHE A 225 1.30 -10.25 6.23
CA PHE A 225 0.23 -9.28 6.16
C PHE A 225 -0.67 -9.60 4.96
N GLY A 226 -1.97 -9.50 5.17
CA GLY A 226 -2.97 -9.71 4.14
C GLY A 226 -4.08 -8.65 4.18
N ALA A 227 -4.89 -8.58 3.12
CA ALA A 227 -6.02 -7.65 3.07
C ALA A 227 -7.21 -8.10 3.93
N SER A 228 -7.41 -9.40 4.07
CA SER A 228 -8.54 -9.99 4.82
C SER A 228 -8.11 -10.83 6.02
N GLU A 229 -6.92 -11.39 5.99
CA GLU A 229 -6.32 -12.18 7.06
C GLU A 229 -4.80 -12.24 6.89
N ASN A 230 -4.06 -12.32 7.99
CA ASN A 230 -2.61 -12.50 7.99
C ASN A 230 -2.31 -14.01 7.91
N SER A 231 -2.17 -14.53 6.71
CA SER A 231 -2.02 -15.95 6.43
C SER A 231 -0.75 -16.22 5.63
N THR A 232 -0.17 -17.41 5.78
CA THR A 232 0.93 -17.90 4.94
C THR A 232 0.50 -18.19 3.50
N ALA A 233 -0.81 -18.40 3.26
CA ALA A 233 -1.38 -18.59 1.94
C ALA A 233 -1.96 -17.25 1.44
N PRO A 234 -1.42 -16.68 0.36
CA PRO A 234 -1.91 -15.43 -0.19
C PRO A 234 -3.34 -15.57 -0.74
N LYS A 235 -4.07 -14.47 -0.73
CA LYS A 235 -5.35 -14.30 -1.41
C LYS A 235 -5.25 -13.23 -2.48
N GLU A 236 -6.21 -13.22 -3.40
CA GLU A 236 -6.32 -12.16 -4.40
C GLU A 236 -6.40 -10.78 -3.77
N GLY A 237 -5.66 -9.85 -4.35
CA GLY A 237 -5.67 -8.46 -3.91
C GLY A 237 -7.01 -7.77 -4.16
N PRO A 238 -7.42 -6.84 -3.29
CA PRO A 238 -8.75 -6.22 -3.35
C PRO A 238 -8.98 -5.37 -4.60
N LEU A 239 -7.94 -4.96 -5.31
CA LEU A 239 -7.99 -4.11 -6.50
C LEU A 239 -7.62 -4.85 -7.80
N LEU A 240 -7.53 -6.19 -7.80
CA LEU A 240 -7.10 -6.96 -8.96
C LEU A 240 -8.03 -6.72 -10.17
N ASP A 241 -9.35 -6.70 -9.96
CA ASP A 241 -10.34 -6.42 -11.01
C ASP A 241 -10.13 -5.01 -11.63
N LEU A 242 -9.84 -4.02 -10.81
CA LEU A 242 -9.51 -2.67 -11.29
C LEU A 242 -8.23 -2.69 -12.12
N GLY A 243 -7.25 -3.49 -11.73
CA GLY A 243 -6.02 -3.70 -12.49
C GLY A 243 -6.30 -4.21 -13.90
N TYR A 244 -7.08 -5.29 -14.04
CA TYR A 244 -7.46 -5.84 -15.35
C TYR A 244 -8.23 -4.84 -16.22
N LEU A 245 -9.14 -4.06 -15.65
CA LEU A 245 -9.82 -2.99 -16.38
C LEU A 245 -8.85 -1.92 -16.87
N ASN A 246 -7.87 -1.56 -16.05
CA ASN A 246 -6.89 -0.53 -16.39
C ASN A 246 -5.91 -0.99 -17.49
N VAL A 247 -5.47 -2.25 -17.45
CA VAL A 247 -4.67 -2.85 -18.54
C VAL A 247 -5.48 -2.88 -19.83
N LYS A 248 -6.74 -3.33 -19.79
CA LYS A 248 -7.60 -3.34 -20.97
C LYS A 248 -7.80 -1.94 -21.57
N HIS A 249 -7.95 -0.93 -20.71
CA HIS A 249 -8.02 0.46 -21.16
C HIS A 249 -6.72 0.87 -21.86
N PHE A 250 -5.55 0.55 -21.28
CA PHE A 250 -4.25 0.85 -21.89
C PHE A 250 -4.11 0.24 -23.28
N ILE A 251 -4.43 -1.06 -23.45
CA ILE A 251 -4.39 -1.75 -24.75
C ILE A 251 -5.22 -1.00 -25.79
N ILE A 252 -6.44 -0.62 -25.43
CA ILE A 252 -7.34 0.11 -26.34
C ILE A 252 -6.81 1.52 -26.65
N THR A 253 -6.13 2.21 -25.71
CA THR A 253 -5.53 3.51 -26.01
C THR A 253 -4.39 3.42 -27.01
N VAL A 254 -3.62 2.33 -26.99
CA VAL A 254 -2.56 2.08 -28.00
C VAL A 254 -3.18 2.02 -29.40
N ASP A 255 -4.25 1.24 -29.58
CA ASP A 255 -4.98 1.14 -30.84
C ASP A 255 -5.60 2.48 -31.25
N TYR A 256 -6.23 3.17 -30.30
CA TYR A 256 -6.89 4.46 -30.52
C TYR A 256 -5.95 5.53 -31.06
N PHE A 257 -4.84 5.77 -30.37
CA PHE A 257 -3.88 6.78 -30.80
C PHE A 257 -3.12 6.37 -32.07
N HIS A 258 -2.96 5.06 -32.30
CA HIS A 258 -2.41 4.55 -33.56
C HIS A 258 -3.37 4.84 -34.72
N ALA A 259 -4.65 4.51 -34.57
CA ALA A 259 -5.69 4.81 -35.56
C ALA A 259 -5.79 6.32 -35.86
N LEU A 260 -5.80 7.16 -34.82
CA LEU A 260 -5.80 8.62 -34.99
C LEU A 260 -4.58 9.12 -35.75
N HIS A 261 -3.39 8.54 -35.51
CA HIS A 261 -2.18 8.89 -36.24
C HIS A 261 -2.33 8.65 -37.75
N PHE A 262 -2.85 7.48 -38.12
CA PHE A 262 -3.06 7.16 -39.54
C PHE A 262 -4.20 7.92 -40.19
N CYS A 263 -5.29 8.17 -39.49
CA CYS A 263 -6.41 8.95 -40.02
C CYS A 263 -6.09 10.46 -40.10
N GLY A 264 -5.29 10.96 -39.14
CA GLY A 264 -4.94 12.38 -39.06
C GLY A 264 -3.79 12.80 -39.98
N LEU A 265 -2.98 11.85 -40.46
CA LEU A 265 -1.84 12.08 -41.35
C LEU A 265 -2.03 11.31 -42.64
N PRO A 266 -2.79 11.86 -43.61
CA PRO A 266 -3.03 11.19 -44.89
C PRO A 266 -1.71 10.92 -45.62
N THR A 267 -1.56 9.68 -46.12
CA THR A 267 -0.35 9.24 -46.82
C THR A 267 -0.43 9.67 -48.28
N PRO A 268 0.51 10.48 -48.79
CA PRO A 268 0.56 10.82 -50.21
C PRO A 268 0.93 9.58 -51.00
N PHE A 269 0.29 9.38 -52.11
CA PHE A 269 0.70 8.39 -53.10
C PHE A 269 0.89 9.02 -54.47
N ALA A 270 1.83 8.49 -55.20
CA ALA A 270 2.09 8.85 -56.59
C ALA A 270 2.34 7.57 -57.42
N ALA A 271 1.59 7.39 -58.50
CA ALA A 271 1.71 6.27 -59.41
C ALA A 271 1.98 6.80 -60.81
N GLY A 272 2.89 6.16 -61.55
CA GLY A 272 3.26 6.58 -62.92
C GLY A 272 4.26 7.74 -62.97
N PHE A 273 4.91 8.08 -61.84
CA PHE A 273 5.98 9.06 -61.77
C PHE A 273 7.33 8.34 -61.96
N LYS A 274 8.10 8.75 -62.97
CA LYS A 274 9.45 8.24 -63.18
C LYS A 274 10.43 9.06 -62.33
N LEU A 275 10.91 8.48 -61.24
CA LEU A 275 11.94 9.08 -60.40
C LEU A 275 13.32 8.59 -60.88
N LYS A 276 14.32 9.45 -60.90
CA LYS A 276 15.72 9.05 -61.07
C LYS A 276 16.22 8.41 -59.76
N ASP A 277 17.28 7.60 -59.88
CA ASP A 277 17.90 6.98 -58.70
C ASP A 277 18.30 8.05 -57.69
N GLY A 278 17.77 7.95 -56.46
CA GLY A 278 18.00 8.89 -55.37
C GLY A 278 17.03 10.08 -55.31
N GLU A 279 16.12 10.26 -56.23
CA GLU A 279 15.06 11.29 -56.15
C GLU A 279 13.89 10.80 -55.29
N SER A 280 13.39 11.70 -54.48
CA SER A 280 12.15 11.48 -53.67
C SER A 280 11.14 12.58 -53.99
N LEU A 281 9.86 12.23 -53.91
CA LEU A 281 8.79 13.21 -54.03
C LEU A 281 8.64 13.90 -52.69
N HIS A 282 8.80 15.22 -52.68
CA HIS A 282 8.61 16.05 -51.47
C HIS A 282 7.23 16.65 -51.45
N ILE A 283 6.63 16.73 -50.25
CA ILE A 283 5.38 17.43 -50.01
C ILE A 283 5.70 18.81 -49.48
N GLY A 284 5.16 19.85 -50.09
CA GLY A 284 5.34 21.19 -49.62
C GLY A 284 4.39 22.14 -50.35
N SER A 285 4.09 23.27 -49.73
CA SER A 285 3.19 24.27 -50.31
C SER A 285 3.70 24.91 -51.61
N ALA A 286 4.99 24.78 -51.87
CA ALA A 286 5.66 25.30 -53.07
C ALA A 286 6.16 24.23 -54.03
N THR A 287 5.77 22.96 -53.83
CA THR A 287 6.26 21.85 -54.65
C THR A 287 5.11 21.21 -55.41
N ALA A 288 5.22 21.15 -56.72
CA ALA A 288 4.29 20.48 -57.61
C ALA A 288 4.91 19.17 -58.12
N TRP A 289 4.18 18.09 -58.10
CA TRP A 289 4.58 16.83 -58.73
C TRP A 289 4.12 16.86 -60.19
N VAL A 290 5.07 16.76 -61.09
CA VAL A 290 4.82 16.77 -62.52
C VAL A 290 5.24 15.43 -63.13
N SER A 291 4.41 14.85 -63.98
CA SER A 291 4.71 13.63 -64.76
C SER A 291 4.43 13.81 -66.22
N GLU A 292 5.25 13.22 -67.04
CA GLU A 292 5.04 13.15 -68.50
C GLU A 292 4.05 12.05 -68.93
N ASP A 293 3.71 11.16 -67.97
CA ASP A 293 2.78 10.06 -68.20
C ASP A 293 1.32 10.58 -68.03
N PRO A 294 0.50 10.55 -69.09
CA PRO A 294 -0.92 11.00 -68.98
C PRO A 294 -1.78 10.13 -68.08
N GLN A 295 -1.29 8.93 -67.70
CA GLN A 295 -1.97 8.00 -66.78
C GLN A 295 -1.49 8.18 -65.33
N ALA A 296 -0.52 9.06 -65.08
CA ALA A 296 -0.01 9.29 -63.72
C ALA A 296 -1.11 9.76 -62.82
N LYS A 297 -1.13 9.22 -61.59
CA LYS A 297 -2.11 9.58 -60.57
C LYS A 297 -1.34 9.92 -59.30
N CYS A 298 -1.77 10.99 -58.65
CA CYS A 298 -1.34 11.33 -57.30
C CYS A 298 -2.54 11.68 -56.45
N GLY A 299 -2.39 11.53 -55.16
CA GLY A 299 -3.45 11.87 -54.19
C GLY A 299 -3.02 11.63 -52.79
N MET A 300 -3.94 11.81 -51.88
CA MET A 300 -3.77 11.46 -50.49
C MET A 300 -4.60 10.20 -50.17
N LEU A 301 -3.94 9.16 -49.68
CA LEU A 301 -4.62 8.00 -49.13
C LEU A 301 -5.09 8.37 -47.75
N GLN A 302 -6.35 8.48 -47.57
CA GLN A 302 -6.99 8.76 -46.28
C GLN A 302 -7.78 7.53 -45.85
N LEU A 303 -7.48 7.00 -44.67
CA LEU A 303 -8.26 5.94 -44.05
C LEU A 303 -9.55 6.50 -43.48
N GLY A 304 -10.66 5.78 -43.64
CA GLY A 304 -11.95 6.17 -43.05
C GLY A 304 -11.86 6.13 -41.51
N ALA A 305 -12.47 7.13 -40.86
CA ALA A 305 -12.47 7.24 -39.39
C ALA A 305 -13.68 6.54 -38.73
N ASP A 306 -14.42 5.73 -39.50
CA ASP A 306 -15.73 5.18 -39.05
C ASP A 306 -15.62 4.28 -37.80
N GLY A 307 -14.46 3.63 -37.59
CA GLY A 307 -14.20 2.79 -36.40
C GLY A 307 -13.79 3.55 -35.14
N ILE A 308 -13.30 4.78 -35.28
CA ILE A 308 -12.73 5.56 -34.13
C ILE A 308 -13.77 5.82 -33.07
N GLY A 309 -15.01 6.20 -33.45
CA GLY A 309 -16.10 6.45 -32.52
C GLY A 309 -16.50 5.22 -31.67
N ALA A 310 -16.33 4.00 -32.23
CA ALA A 310 -16.57 2.77 -31.48
C ALA A 310 -15.48 2.53 -30.42
N ILE A 311 -14.21 2.86 -30.75
CA ILE A 311 -13.09 2.77 -29.81
C ILE A 311 -13.25 3.80 -28.67
N GLU A 312 -13.63 5.05 -28.99
CA GLU A 312 -13.93 6.09 -28.00
C GLU A 312 -15.03 5.65 -27.05
N ALA A 313 -16.14 5.11 -27.56
CA ALA A 313 -17.24 4.61 -26.75
C ALA A 313 -16.82 3.44 -25.85
N ALA A 314 -15.86 2.60 -26.29
CA ALA A 314 -15.30 1.54 -25.47
C ALA A 314 -14.41 2.09 -24.35
N LEU A 315 -13.57 3.10 -24.61
CA LEU A 315 -12.75 3.79 -23.60
C LEU A 315 -13.65 4.46 -22.55
N ASP A 316 -14.65 5.24 -22.97
CA ASP A 316 -15.63 5.88 -22.08
C ASP A 316 -16.32 4.86 -21.16
N LYS A 317 -16.69 3.70 -21.72
CA LYS A 317 -17.32 2.62 -20.94
C LYS A 317 -16.37 2.05 -19.91
N LEU A 318 -15.09 1.82 -20.26
CA LEU A 318 -14.07 1.30 -19.32
C LEU A 318 -13.77 2.32 -18.22
N GLU A 319 -13.66 3.61 -18.56
CA GLU A 319 -13.46 4.68 -17.58
C GLU A 319 -14.60 4.74 -16.57
N LYS A 320 -15.86 4.62 -17.04
CA LYS A 320 -17.03 4.53 -16.17
C LYS A 320 -16.99 3.28 -15.29
N GLN A 321 -16.58 2.13 -15.83
CA GLN A 321 -16.42 0.89 -15.04
C GLN A 321 -15.33 1.04 -13.99
N MET A 322 -14.16 1.57 -14.34
CA MET A 322 -13.06 1.85 -13.40
C MET A 322 -13.47 2.85 -12.33
N SER A 323 -14.20 3.91 -12.73
CA SER A 323 -14.76 4.87 -11.78
C SER A 323 -15.71 4.19 -10.79
N VAL A 324 -16.61 3.32 -11.26
CA VAL A 324 -17.52 2.57 -10.38
C VAL A 324 -16.77 1.63 -9.43
N VAL A 325 -15.76 0.91 -9.90
CA VAL A 325 -14.97 -0.01 -9.05
C VAL A 325 -14.06 0.77 -8.10
N GLY A 326 -13.38 1.82 -8.58
CA GLY A 326 -12.47 2.63 -7.78
C GLY A 326 -13.19 3.62 -6.84
N SER A 327 -14.26 4.27 -7.30
CA SER A 327 -15.00 5.25 -6.50
C SER A 327 -15.91 4.60 -5.47
N ARG A 328 -16.40 3.39 -5.71
CA ARG A 328 -17.12 2.61 -4.68
C ARG A 328 -16.32 2.50 -3.39
N MET A 329 -15.00 2.54 -3.50
CA MET A 329 -14.09 2.51 -2.34
C MET A 329 -13.73 3.91 -1.81
N LEU A 330 -14.01 4.99 -2.55
CA LEU A 330 -13.60 6.36 -2.20
C LEU A 330 -14.76 7.36 -2.08
N ASP A 331 -15.91 7.12 -2.70
CA ASP A 331 -16.96 8.14 -2.86
C ASP A 331 -18.02 8.10 -1.76
N GLN A 332 -17.82 8.97 -0.77
CA GLN A 332 -18.90 9.46 0.11
C GLN A 332 -19.59 10.72 -0.46
N ALA A 333 -19.00 11.37 -1.48
CA ALA A 333 -19.30 12.78 -1.77
C ALA A 333 -20.18 13.04 -2.99
N ARG A 334 -20.54 12.03 -3.82
CA ARG A 334 -21.30 12.26 -5.06
C ARG A 334 -22.47 11.30 -5.25
N ALA A 335 -23.36 11.26 -4.26
CA ALA A 335 -24.63 10.57 -4.40
C ALA A 335 -25.60 11.39 -5.27
N GLY A 336 -25.60 11.13 -6.57
CA GLY A 336 -26.74 11.47 -7.43
C GLY A 336 -27.82 10.41 -7.29
N VAL A 337 -29.01 10.81 -6.78
CA VAL A 337 -30.30 10.10 -6.85
C VAL A 337 -30.27 8.55 -6.73
N GLU A 338 -29.61 8.01 -5.70
CA GLU A 338 -29.86 6.63 -5.24
C GLU A 338 -30.65 6.66 -3.93
N THR A 339 -31.45 5.61 -3.67
CA THR A 339 -32.22 5.53 -2.42
C THR A 339 -31.26 5.46 -1.23
N ALA A 340 -31.57 6.13 -0.13
CA ALA A 340 -30.76 6.18 1.09
C ALA A 340 -30.37 4.79 1.62
N GLU A 341 -31.22 3.78 1.47
CA GLU A 341 -30.94 2.38 1.83
C GLU A 341 -29.88 1.72 0.93
N GLY A 342 -29.93 1.94 -0.38
CA GLY A 342 -28.94 1.42 -1.32
C GLY A 342 -27.55 2.01 -1.08
N LEU A 343 -27.50 3.29 -0.71
CA LEU A 343 -26.28 4.00 -0.33
C LEU A 343 -25.66 3.45 0.96
N LEU A 344 -26.48 3.20 2.01
CA LEU A 344 -26.03 2.65 3.29
C LEU A 344 -25.45 1.24 3.13
N ILE A 345 -26.08 0.36 2.33
CA ILE A 345 -25.59 -1.00 2.11
C ILE A 345 -24.25 -0.97 1.36
N LYS A 346 -24.11 -0.12 0.35
CA LYS A 346 -22.85 0.03 -0.40
C LYS A 346 -21.73 0.58 0.48
N GLN A 347 -21.98 1.62 1.25
CA GLN A 347 -21.00 2.20 2.19
C GLN A 347 -20.52 1.19 3.23
N THR A 348 -21.42 0.38 3.76
CA THR A 348 -21.08 -0.64 4.76
C THR A 348 -20.15 -1.71 4.18
N SER A 349 -20.32 -2.09 2.90
CA SER A 349 -19.46 -3.08 2.23
C SER A 349 -18.05 -2.55 1.97
N ASP A 350 -17.94 -1.30 1.50
CA ASP A 350 -16.65 -0.69 1.13
C ASP A 350 -15.83 -0.36 2.38
N PHE A 351 -16.46 0.11 3.44
CA PHE A 351 -15.82 0.27 4.76
C PHE A 351 -15.38 -1.05 5.37
N ALA A 352 -16.06 -2.17 5.06
CA ALA A 352 -15.66 -3.48 5.54
C ALA A 352 -14.27 -3.89 4.99
N ILE A 353 -13.96 -3.61 3.71
CA ILE A 353 -12.65 -3.89 3.10
C ILE A 353 -11.56 -3.03 3.75
N LEU A 354 -11.77 -1.71 3.84
CA LEU A 354 -10.81 -0.80 4.48
C LEU A 354 -10.59 -1.15 5.95
N SER A 355 -11.66 -1.46 6.68
CA SER A 355 -11.59 -1.88 8.08
C SER A 355 -10.86 -3.20 8.25
N SER A 356 -11.05 -4.15 7.31
CA SER A 356 -10.34 -5.43 7.29
C SER A 356 -8.84 -5.21 7.08
N ILE A 357 -8.44 -4.41 6.07
CA ILE A 357 -7.03 -4.08 5.81
C ILE A 357 -6.41 -3.39 7.03
N ALA A 358 -7.09 -2.41 7.63
CA ALA A 358 -6.61 -1.73 8.83
C ALA A 358 -6.44 -2.71 9.99
N SER A 359 -7.41 -3.62 10.22
CA SER A 359 -7.35 -4.61 11.30
C SER A 359 -6.25 -5.64 11.10
N CYS A 360 -6.06 -6.13 9.87
CA CYS A 360 -4.97 -7.04 9.53
C CYS A 360 -3.59 -6.35 9.72
N THR A 361 -3.49 -5.08 9.30
CA THR A 361 -2.27 -4.29 9.51
C THR A 361 -2.00 -4.07 11.01
N GLU A 362 -3.02 -3.74 11.82
CA GLU A 362 -2.89 -3.62 13.28
C GLU A 362 -2.37 -4.91 13.91
N ALA A 363 -2.97 -6.06 13.57
CA ALA A 363 -2.57 -7.35 14.10
C ALA A 363 -1.14 -7.73 13.70
N GLY A 364 -0.79 -7.57 12.42
CA GLY A 364 0.58 -7.87 11.97
C GLY A 364 1.62 -6.92 12.56
N MET A 365 1.33 -5.62 12.65
CA MET A 365 2.24 -4.67 13.30
C MET A 365 2.36 -4.91 14.80
N HIS A 366 1.30 -5.36 15.48
CA HIS A 366 1.41 -5.84 16.86
C HIS A 366 2.42 -6.97 16.97
N ASP A 367 2.35 -7.99 16.08
CA ASP A 367 3.26 -9.13 16.11
C ASP A 367 4.72 -8.72 15.79
N VAL A 368 4.92 -7.78 14.86
CA VAL A 368 6.24 -7.16 14.60
C VAL A 368 6.79 -6.50 15.86
N LEU A 369 5.98 -5.69 16.56
CA LEU A 369 6.40 -5.03 17.80
C LEU A 369 6.67 -6.03 18.93
N VAL A 370 5.94 -7.14 19.00
CA VAL A 370 6.20 -8.23 19.94
C VAL A 370 7.58 -8.86 19.67
N TRP A 371 7.93 -9.12 18.40
CA TRP A 371 9.25 -9.60 18.04
C TRP A 371 10.36 -8.62 18.43
N LEU A 372 10.19 -7.34 18.10
CA LEU A 372 11.15 -6.30 18.50
C LEU A 372 11.30 -6.20 20.01
N ALA A 373 10.19 -6.29 20.76
CA ALA A 373 10.22 -6.26 22.22
C ALA A 373 10.99 -7.45 22.80
N ARG A 374 10.84 -8.65 22.22
CA ARG A 374 11.66 -9.82 22.58
C ARG A 374 13.16 -9.58 22.29
N TRP A 375 13.50 -8.99 21.13
CA TRP A 375 14.87 -8.66 20.76
C TRP A 375 15.55 -7.69 21.74
N VAL A 376 14.82 -6.63 22.18
CA VAL A 376 15.34 -5.66 23.13
C VAL A 376 15.24 -6.10 24.60
N GLY A 377 14.75 -7.32 24.85
CA GLY A 377 14.65 -7.91 26.18
C GLY A 377 13.58 -7.27 27.07
N ALA A 378 12.44 -6.90 26.49
CA ALA A 378 11.29 -6.46 27.26
C ALA A 378 10.66 -7.62 28.05
N SER A 379 10.06 -7.31 29.21
CA SER A 379 9.37 -8.29 30.03
C SER A 379 8.02 -8.69 29.42
N GLU A 380 7.51 -9.89 29.76
CA GLU A 380 6.19 -10.35 29.30
C GLU A 380 5.06 -9.39 29.73
N SER A 381 5.20 -8.71 30.87
CA SER A 381 4.23 -7.71 31.34
C SER A 381 4.25 -6.41 30.51
N GLU A 382 5.37 -6.08 29.87
CA GLU A 382 5.48 -4.95 28.92
C GLU A 382 4.98 -5.37 27.55
N ILE A 383 5.31 -6.56 27.09
CA ILE A 383 4.87 -7.14 25.82
C ILE A 383 3.33 -7.21 25.78
N SER A 384 2.69 -7.66 26.87
CA SER A 384 1.21 -7.75 26.94
C SER A 384 0.47 -6.43 26.83
N LYS A 385 1.16 -5.29 26.98
CA LYS A 385 0.59 -3.94 26.84
C LYS A 385 0.72 -3.36 25.44
N ILE A 386 1.44 -4.04 24.55
CA ILE A 386 1.62 -3.57 23.18
C ILE A 386 0.26 -3.49 22.49
N LYS A 387 -0.02 -2.33 21.91
CA LYS A 387 -1.23 -2.09 21.11
C LYS A 387 -0.89 -1.22 19.91
N VAL A 388 -1.46 -1.56 18.77
CA VAL A 388 -1.41 -0.75 17.56
C VAL A 388 -2.84 -0.49 17.12
N MET A 389 -3.17 0.75 16.82
CA MET A 389 -4.50 1.15 16.35
C MET A 389 -4.36 2.07 15.15
N LEU A 390 -5.02 1.72 14.05
CA LEU A 390 -5.12 2.53 12.85
C LEU A 390 -6.50 3.19 12.76
N ASN A 391 -6.61 4.16 11.87
CA ASN A 391 -7.89 4.79 11.61
C ASN A 391 -8.87 3.80 10.95
N LYS A 392 -10.03 3.61 11.58
CA LYS A 392 -11.17 2.84 11.05
C LYS A 392 -12.42 3.71 10.87
N ASP A 393 -12.32 5.00 11.19
CA ASP A 393 -13.38 5.96 10.91
C ASP A 393 -13.14 6.62 9.56
N PHE A 394 -13.72 6.04 8.54
CA PHE A 394 -13.62 6.51 7.15
C PHE A 394 -14.74 7.50 6.82
N SER A 395 -15.66 7.78 7.76
CA SER A 395 -16.73 8.73 7.54
C SER A 395 -16.18 10.16 7.52
N THR A 396 -16.44 10.87 6.45
CA THR A 396 -16.21 12.32 6.34
C THR A 396 -17.44 13.11 6.78
N SER A 397 -18.47 12.43 7.32
CA SER A 397 -19.69 13.09 7.71
C SER A 397 -19.38 14.11 8.81
N GLU A 398 -19.71 15.37 8.54
CA GLU A 398 -19.87 16.39 9.56
C GLU A 398 -20.73 15.82 10.68
N ILE A 399 -20.42 16.16 11.92
CA ILE A 399 -21.23 15.72 13.06
C ILE A 399 -22.65 16.26 12.81
N ASP A 400 -23.61 15.35 12.74
CA ASP A 400 -25.01 15.73 12.70
C ASP A 400 -25.30 16.57 13.97
N PRO A 401 -25.70 17.84 13.82
CA PRO A 401 -26.01 18.69 14.96
C PRO A 401 -27.03 18.08 15.92
N GLN A 402 -27.93 17.21 15.40
CA GLN A 402 -28.90 16.49 16.23
C GLN A 402 -28.24 15.43 17.13
N VAL A 403 -27.26 14.70 16.59
CA VAL A 403 -26.48 13.71 17.36
C VAL A 403 -25.64 14.42 18.43
N LEU A 404 -25.01 15.53 18.10
CA LEU A 404 -24.23 16.32 19.05
C LEU A 404 -25.14 16.84 20.19
N THR A 405 -26.31 17.34 19.84
CA THR A 405 -27.30 17.81 20.82
C THR A 405 -27.80 16.65 21.71
N ALA A 406 -28.08 15.49 21.14
CA ALA A 406 -28.50 14.30 21.90
C ALA A 406 -27.43 13.83 22.87
N LEU A 407 -26.16 13.81 22.45
CA LEU A 407 -25.02 13.45 23.31
C LEU A 407 -24.81 14.48 24.43
N PHE A 408 -25.01 15.76 24.13
CA PHE A 408 -24.93 16.81 25.13
C PHE A 408 -26.05 16.67 26.19
N VAL A 409 -27.28 16.35 25.78
CA VAL A 409 -28.39 16.05 26.69
C VAL A 409 -28.10 14.80 27.52
N ALA A 410 -27.53 13.74 26.89
CA ALA A 410 -27.14 12.53 27.62
C ALA A 410 -26.03 12.79 28.66
N LEU A 411 -25.08 13.68 28.35
CA LEU A 411 -24.07 14.14 29.29
C LEU A 411 -24.69 14.89 30.44
N GLN A 412 -25.61 15.85 30.18
CA GLN A 412 -26.32 16.63 31.22
C GLN A 412 -27.18 15.74 32.13
N SER A 413 -27.77 14.67 31.59
CA SER A 413 -28.55 13.70 32.35
C SER A 413 -27.72 12.70 33.17
N GLY A 414 -26.37 12.73 32.99
CA GLY A 414 -25.48 11.76 33.64
C GLY A 414 -25.52 10.36 33.03
N THR A 415 -26.13 10.20 31.86
CA THR A 415 -26.23 8.90 31.15
C THR A 415 -24.90 8.48 30.51
N ILE A 416 -24.06 9.44 30.13
CA ILE A 416 -22.69 9.23 29.64
C ILE A 416 -21.71 10.05 30.48
N SER A 417 -20.47 9.54 30.59
CA SER A 417 -19.39 10.25 31.29
C SER A 417 -18.81 11.38 30.44
N VAL A 418 -18.19 12.38 31.13
CA VAL A 418 -17.42 13.43 30.44
C VAL A 418 -16.33 12.84 29.57
N ASP A 419 -15.68 11.76 30.00
CA ASP A 419 -14.66 11.05 29.25
C ASP A 419 -15.18 10.49 27.95
N SER A 420 -16.32 9.80 27.98
CA SER A 420 -16.97 9.26 26.79
C SER A 420 -17.36 10.37 25.81
N PHE A 421 -17.84 11.50 26.34
CA PHE A 421 -18.19 12.65 25.49
C PHE A 421 -16.95 13.31 24.86
N LEU A 422 -15.89 13.56 25.62
CA LEU A 422 -14.63 14.11 25.10
C LEU A 422 -13.95 13.14 24.12
N TYR A 423 -14.01 11.83 24.40
CA TYR A 423 -13.52 10.80 23.49
C TYR A 423 -14.27 10.84 22.15
N PHE A 424 -15.61 10.97 22.19
CA PHE A 424 -16.42 11.12 20.97
C PHE A 424 -16.05 12.38 20.19
N LEU A 425 -15.91 13.54 20.86
CA LEU A 425 -15.51 14.79 20.21
C LEU A 425 -14.10 14.68 19.58
N LYS A 426 -13.17 14.01 20.25
CA LYS A 426 -11.82 13.75 19.75
C LYS A 426 -11.86 12.81 18.57
N GLN A 427 -12.63 11.72 18.61
CA GLN A 427 -12.80 10.78 17.52
C GLN A 427 -13.37 11.46 16.27
N LYS A 428 -14.28 12.42 16.45
CA LYS A 428 -14.89 13.21 15.37
C LYS A 428 -14.10 14.47 14.98
N GLU A 429 -12.87 14.59 15.47
CA GLU A 429 -11.94 15.70 15.14
C GLU A 429 -12.46 17.11 15.50
N VAL A 430 -13.40 17.21 16.42
CA VAL A 430 -13.86 18.50 16.98
C VAL A 430 -12.81 19.07 17.92
N LEU A 431 -12.12 18.20 18.66
CA LEU A 431 -11.01 18.58 19.53
C LEU A 431 -9.68 18.43 18.77
N PRO A 432 -8.68 19.30 19.08
CA PRO A 432 -7.37 19.22 18.47
C PRO A 432 -6.70 17.85 18.70
N ASN A 433 -6.17 17.22 17.63
CA ASN A 433 -5.59 15.89 17.70
C ASN A 433 -4.36 15.79 18.63
N HIS A 434 -3.62 16.89 18.81
CA HIS A 434 -2.42 16.95 19.63
C HIS A 434 -2.69 16.99 21.14
N ARG A 435 -3.96 17.18 21.58
CA ARG A 435 -4.31 17.21 23.00
C ARG A 435 -4.79 15.85 23.47
N THR A 436 -4.36 15.46 24.66
CA THR A 436 -4.92 14.31 25.37
C THR A 436 -6.26 14.66 26.01
N ILE A 437 -7.04 13.64 26.36
CA ILE A 437 -8.33 13.87 27.09
C ILE A 437 -8.06 14.45 28.46
N GLU A 438 -6.96 14.04 29.10
CA GLU A 438 -6.51 14.54 30.40
C GLU A 438 -6.12 16.03 30.32
N GLU A 439 -5.41 16.44 29.29
CA GLU A 439 -5.07 17.83 29.02
C GLU A 439 -6.32 18.68 28.79
N GLU A 440 -7.27 18.17 27.98
CA GLU A 440 -8.53 18.88 27.73
C GLU A 440 -9.36 19.00 29.00
N LYS A 441 -9.44 17.97 29.82
CA LYS A 441 -10.06 18.06 31.15
C LYS A 441 -9.39 19.10 32.05
N SER A 442 -8.07 19.13 32.09
CA SER A 442 -7.32 20.09 32.87
C SER A 442 -7.58 21.54 32.44
N LEU A 443 -7.72 21.75 31.11
CA LEU A 443 -8.08 23.07 30.56
C LEU A 443 -9.52 23.47 30.91
N ILE A 444 -10.47 22.54 30.83
CA ILE A 444 -11.85 22.77 31.23
C ILE A 444 -11.90 23.16 32.72
N LEU A 445 -11.11 22.49 33.57
CA LEU A 445 -11.06 22.74 35.01
C LEU A 445 -10.28 24.02 35.40
N SER A 446 -9.29 24.40 34.58
CA SER A 446 -8.46 25.61 34.85
C SER A 446 -9.02 26.89 34.20
N GLY A 447 -10.04 26.80 33.37
CA GLY A 447 -10.63 27.94 32.67
C GLY A 447 -11.38 28.89 33.63
N GLU A 448 -11.33 30.20 33.32
CA GLU A 448 -12.03 31.28 34.07
C GLU A 448 -13.57 31.14 34.11
N ASN A 449 -14.12 30.15 33.41
CA ASN A 449 -15.55 29.88 33.29
C ASN A 449 -16.04 28.74 34.18
N THR A 450 -15.45 28.54 35.37
CA THR A 450 -15.83 27.49 36.31
C THR A 450 -17.33 27.53 36.68
N GLU A 451 -17.92 28.72 36.80
CA GLU A 451 -19.38 28.89 37.03
C GLU A 451 -20.25 28.44 35.83
N LEU A 452 -19.76 28.61 34.60
CA LEU A 452 -20.46 28.14 33.41
C LEU A 452 -20.33 26.61 33.25
N VAL A 453 -19.18 26.06 33.59
CA VAL A 453 -18.92 24.63 33.62
C VAL A 453 -19.75 23.94 34.72
N GLU A 454 -19.83 24.49 35.92
CA GLU A 454 -20.71 24.01 37.00
C GLU A 454 -22.18 24.08 36.62
N LYS A 455 -22.62 25.14 35.96
CA LYS A 455 -23.99 25.27 35.43
C LYS A 455 -24.29 24.32 34.28
N MET A 456 -23.31 24.01 33.43
CA MET A 456 -23.46 23.13 32.23
C MET A 456 -23.32 21.65 32.56
N PHE A 457 -22.46 21.29 33.50
CA PHE A 457 -22.13 19.88 33.80
C PHE A 457 -22.68 19.38 35.16
N GLY A 458 -23.33 20.24 35.94
CA GLY A 458 -23.92 19.86 37.22
C GLY A 458 -22.91 19.42 38.27
N SER A 459 -23.41 19.02 39.44
CA SER A 459 -22.60 18.65 40.61
C SER A 459 -21.72 17.38 40.44
N VAL A 460 -21.82 16.67 39.34
CA VAL A 460 -21.04 15.45 39.09
C VAL A 460 -19.55 15.75 38.88
N VAL A 461 -19.19 16.95 38.40
CA VAL A 461 -17.78 17.35 38.22
C VAL A 461 -17.20 17.88 39.57
N ALA A 462 -18.03 18.33 40.48
CA ALA A 462 -17.59 18.89 41.76
C ALA A 462 -17.02 17.83 42.72
N GLU A 463 -17.51 16.59 42.70
CA GLU A 463 -17.00 15.51 43.57
C GLU A 463 -15.61 14.99 43.13
N ASP A 464 -15.34 14.86 41.83
CA ASP A 464 -14.03 14.44 41.33
C ASP A 464 -12.94 15.51 41.52
N VAL A 465 -13.32 16.80 41.50
CA VAL A 465 -12.40 17.94 41.71
C VAL A 465 -12.01 18.08 43.20
N THR A 466 -12.93 17.82 44.10
CA THR A 466 -12.64 17.84 45.52
C THR A 466 -11.74 16.69 45.96
N ASP A 467 -11.91 15.50 45.40
CA ASP A 467 -11.09 14.33 45.75
C ASP A 467 -9.64 14.47 45.22
N ASN A 468 -9.43 15.07 44.01
CA ASN A 468 -8.10 15.37 43.49
C ASN A 468 -7.40 16.53 44.18
N ARG A 469 -8.12 17.55 44.63
CA ARG A 469 -7.55 18.64 45.47
C ARG A 469 -7.14 18.16 46.86
N LEU A 470 -7.87 17.24 47.44
CA LEU A 470 -7.52 16.62 48.72
C LEU A 470 -6.31 15.71 48.61
N LYS A 471 -6.16 14.99 47.50
CA LYS A 471 -4.97 14.15 47.21
C LYS A 471 -3.71 14.98 46.88
N SER A 472 -3.83 16.11 46.21
CA SER A 472 -2.71 17.02 45.94
C SER A 472 -2.30 17.84 47.17
N ALA A 473 -3.23 18.21 48.05
CA ALA A 473 -2.95 18.90 49.30
C ALA A 473 -2.30 17.98 50.37
N SER A 474 -2.62 16.68 50.36
CA SER A 474 -1.98 15.69 51.23
C SER A 474 -0.56 15.32 50.86
N SER A 475 -0.17 15.46 49.57
CA SER A 475 1.19 15.19 49.10
C SER A 475 2.17 16.37 49.31
N VAL A 476 1.69 17.57 49.57
CA VAL A 476 2.52 18.76 49.84
C VAL A 476 2.88 18.89 51.33
N ASN A 477 2.14 18.21 52.23
CA ASN A 477 2.34 18.38 53.68
C ASN A 477 3.22 17.32 54.36
N THR A 478 3.86 16.42 53.59
CA THR A 478 4.76 15.38 54.13
C THR A 478 6.26 15.65 53.96
N ASN A 479 6.66 16.80 53.38
CA ASN A 479 8.08 17.17 53.22
C ASN A 479 8.53 18.40 54.07
N GLY A 480 7.91 18.65 55.20
CA GLY A 480 8.26 19.78 56.02
C GLY A 480 8.34 19.48 57.50
N GLN A 481 9.09 18.43 57.92
CA GLN A 481 9.66 18.29 59.27
C GLN A 481 10.65 17.13 59.31
N GLU A 482 11.91 17.44 59.11
CA GLU A 482 13.01 16.89 59.92
C GLU A 482 14.27 17.73 59.67
N THR A 483 14.80 18.21 60.72
CA THR A 483 15.95 19.09 60.98
C THR A 483 17.24 18.77 60.29
#